data_8245ec9c0d99cc484970f0dc7a59a955
#
_entry.id   8245ec9c0d99cc484970f0dc7a59a955
#
_cell.length_a   1.000
_cell.length_b   1.000
_cell.length_c   1.000
_cell.angle_alpha   90.00
_cell.angle_beta   90.00
_cell.angle_gamma   90.00
#
_symmetry.space_group_name_H-M   'P 1'
#
loop_
_entity.id
_entity.type
_entity.pdbx_description
1 polymer ?
#
loop_
_entity_poly.entity_id
_entity_poly.type
_entity_poly.pdbx_seq_one_letter_code
_entity_poly.pdbx_strand_id
1 'polypeptide(L)'
;MIAVAAAVGLIIWAILGSGGGGKSSSTTAQDITKPVALSLGGLRTFAGALHQPIYWVGPRRSVSYELSQASGGKTYVRYLPSGVKAGDPKPYLTVGTYPLPNAYAITKGISEKAGIVAIPLVTGTVGYYVPANRTNAYVAFDGSDYQMEVFDPRPGVARSLVAQSRVASVPGAAPPGVNAIAVSAAGLKSLAARLGQTIYWAGPEPGVTYEVRQLPSGFVYVRYLPKGVPVGDPGPHRTIATYPMGNAFVATQNLATGNGNHGTITLPDGGIGVYTKPLTASNVYVAFPGAAYQVEVYDPKAGGAVKLVAARKIVAAG
;
A
#
# COMPACT_ATOMS: atom_id res chain seq x y z
N MET A 1 -1.61 -32.06 -0.43
CA MET A 1 -3.00 -31.58 -0.32
C MET A 1 -2.99 -30.09 -0.11
N ILE A 2 -3.20 -29.32 -1.19
CA ILE A 2 -3.22 -27.83 -1.22
C ILE A 2 -4.71 -27.48 -1.34
N ALA A 3 -5.46 -27.52 -0.25
CA ALA A 3 -6.92 -27.46 -0.36
C ALA A 3 -7.58 -26.20 0.26
N VAL A 4 -6.85 -25.29 0.89
CA VAL A 4 -7.49 -24.16 1.60
C VAL A 4 -7.32 -22.83 0.86
N ALA A 5 -6.31 -22.64 0.04
CA ALA A 5 -6.12 -21.40 -0.74
C ALA A 5 -6.95 -21.36 -2.04
N ALA A 6 -7.41 -22.49 -2.54
CA ALA A 6 -8.14 -22.58 -3.81
C ALA A 6 -9.63 -22.19 -3.70
N ALA A 7 -10.23 -22.24 -2.51
CA ALA A 7 -11.68 -21.97 -2.35
C ALA A 7 -12.03 -20.48 -2.37
N VAL A 8 -11.08 -19.61 -2.11
CA VAL A 8 -11.31 -18.16 -1.96
C VAL A 8 -11.31 -17.44 -3.32
N GLY A 9 -10.52 -17.92 -4.27
CA GLY A 9 -10.46 -17.31 -5.62
C GLY A 9 -11.62 -17.67 -6.56
N LEU A 10 -12.42 -18.70 -6.23
CA LEU A 10 -13.48 -19.20 -7.13
C LEU A 10 -14.76 -18.33 -7.18
N ILE A 11 -15.00 -17.51 -6.18
CA ILE A 11 -16.22 -16.68 -6.15
C ILE A 11 -16.17 -15.54 -7.17
N ILE A 12 -14.99 -14.98 -7.45
CA ILE A 12 -14.84 -13.92 -8.46
C ILE A 12 -15.04 -14.46 -9.88
N TRP A 13 -14.61 -15.69 -10.16
CA TRP A 13 -14.76 -16.32 -11.49
C TRP A 13 -16.21 -16.67 -11.86
N ALA A 14 -17.02 -17.01 -10.89
CA ALA A 14 -18.43 -17.34 -11.13
C ALA A 14 -19.29 -16.10 -11.49
N ILE A 15 -18.84 -14.89 -11.12
CA ILE A 15 -19.55 -13.64 -11.39
C ILE A 15 -19.09 -13.00 -12.73
N LEU A 16 -17.87 -13.30 -13.19
CA LEU A 16 -17.28 -12.74 -14.42
C LEU A 16 -17.25 -13.74 -15.59
N GLY A 17 -18.01 -14.81 -15.53
CA GLY A 17 -18.03 -15.88 -16.51
C GLY A 17 -18.13 -15.40 -17.96
N SER A 18 -17.21 -15.93 -18.78
CA SER A 18 -17.13 -15.95 -20.24
C SER A 18 -16.55 -14.70 -20.94
N GLY A 19 -15.29 -14.82 -21.37
CA GLY A 19 -14.70 -13.95 -22.39
C GLY A 19 -13.20 -14.17 -22.59
N GLY A 20 -12.83 -14.96 -23.59
CA GLY A 20 -11.66 -14.79 -24.44
C GLY A 20 -10.28 -15.16 -23.91
N GLY A 21 -9.76 -16.28 -24.36
CA GLY A 21 -8.34 -16.66 -24.22
C GLY A 21 -7.42 -15.78 -25.05
N GLY A 22 -6.33 -15.34 -24.43
CA GLY A 22 -5.18 -14.73 -25.07
C GLY A 22 -3.91 -15.34 -24.47
N LYS A 23 -3.15 -16.09 -25.26
CA LYS A 23 -1.83 -16.59 -24.91
C LYS A 23 -0.85 -15.41 -24.91
N SER A 24 -0.22 -15.09 -23.79
CA SER A 24 0.95 -14.22 -23.72
C SER A 24 2.07 -14.95 -23.03
N SER A 25 3.22 -14.96 -23.70
CA SER A 25 4.46 -15.59 -23.30
C SER A 25 5.03 -14.98 -22.02
N SER A 26 5.32 -15.81 -21.04
CA SER A 26 5.85 -15.46 -19.73
C SER A 26 7.36 -15.30 -19.76
N THR A 27 7.83 -14.14 -19.32
CA THR A 27 9.20 -13.95 -18.85
C THR A 27 9.25 -14.40 -17.37
N THR A 28 10.19 -15.26 -17.05
CA THR A 28 10.37 -16.00 -15.81
C THR A 28 10.52 -15.07 -14.58
N ALA A 29 9.46 -14.85 -13.81
CA ALA A 29 9.57 -14.49 -12.42
C ALA A 29 9.73 -15.79 -11.61
N GLN A 30 10.64 -15.83 -10.64
CA GLN A 30 10.82 -17.01 -9.77
C GLN A 30 9.50 -17.35 -9.09
N ASP A 31 8.87 -18.41 -9.53
CA ASP A 31 7.67 -18.96 -8.88
C ASP A 31 8.04 -19.42 -7.47
N ILE A 32 7.58 -18.66 -6.47
CA ILE A 32 7.63 -19.10 -5.07
C ILE A 32 6.48 -20.07 -4.87
N THR A 33 6.63 -21.25 -5.41
CA THR A 33 5.65 -22.33 -5.31
C THR A 33 5.58 -22.92 -3.90
N LYS A 34 6.55 -22.60 -3.01
CA LYS A 34 6.55 -23.04 -1.61
C LYS A 34 6.39 -21.86 -0.66
N PRO A 35 5.43 -21.92 0.28
CA PRO A 35 5.27 -20.89 1.30
C PRO A 35 6.55 -20.69 2.12
N VAL A 36 6.95 -19.43 2.36
CA VAL A 36 8.13 -19.06 3.16
C VAL A 36 7.69 -18.20 4.33
N ALA A 37 8.11 -18.58 5.54
CA ALA A 37 7.90 -17.74 6.71
C ALA A 37 9.01 -16.70 6.82
N LEU A 38 8.61 -15.45 6.94
CA LEU A 38 9.49 -14.29 6.95
C LEU A 38 9.29 -13.49 8.26
N SER A 39 10.36 -12.92 8.76
CA SER A 39 10.27 -11.82 9.73
C SER A 39 9.67 -10.56 9.05
N LEU A 40 9.33 -9.54 9.83
CA LEU A 40 8.91 -8.26 9.28
C LEU A 40 9.95 -7.67 8.30
N GLY A 41 11.24 -7.73 8.67
CA GLY A 41 12.35 -7.30 7.81
C GLY A 41 12.41 -8.13 6.53
N GLY A 42 12.31 -9.46 6.65
CA GLY A 42 12.31 -10.37 5.51
C GLY A 42 11.15 -10.12 4.54
N LEU A 43 9.93 -9.87 5.06
CA LEU A 43 8.77 -9.53 4.21
C LEU A 43 9.02 -8.24 3.42
N ARG A 44 9.60 -7.22 4.05
CA ARG A 44 9.93 -5.95 3.39
C ARG A 44 11.01 -6.11 2.32
N THR A 45 12.07 -6.84 2.64
CA THR A 45 13.13 -7.17 1.66
C THR A 45 12.55 -7.90 0.46
N PHE A 46 11.72 -8.89 0.72
CA PHE A 46 11.10 -9.68 -0.33
C PHE A 46 10.12 -8.86 -1.18
N ALA A 47 9.30 -8.02 -0.53
CA ALA A 47 8.39 -7.11 -1.21
C ALA A 47 9.15 -6.13 -2.13
N GLY A 48 10.34 -5.68 -1.72
CA GLY A 48 11.22 -4.86 -2.56
C GLY A 48 11.82 -5.58 -3.77
N ALA A 49 11.97 -6.91 -3.69
CA ALA A 49 12.50 -7.72 -4.78
C ALA A 49 11.44 -8.14 -5.80
N LEU A 50 10.17 -8.15 -5.42
CA LEU A 50 9.07 -8.43 -6.35
C LEU A 50 8.76 -7.18 -7.18
N HIS A 51 8.57 -7.38 -8.47
CA HIS A 51 8.18 -6.32 -9.40
C HIS A 51 6.68 -5.96 -9.34
N GLN A 52 6.02 -6.31 -8.23
CA GLN A 52 4.60 -6.00 -8.00
C GLN A 52 4.37 -5.65 -6.54
N PRO A 53 3.36 -4.81 -6.22
CA PRO A 53 3.03 -4.50 -4.84
C PRO A 53 2.53 -5.74 -4.09
N ILE A 54 2.90 -5.84 -2.82
CA ILE A 54 2.32 -6.77 -1.86
C ILE A 54 1.52 -5.94 -0.88
N TYR A 55 0.28 -6.31 -0.61
CA TYR A 55 -0.54 -5.64 0.37
C TYR A 55 -0.68 -6.45 1.66
N TRP A 56 -0.85 -5.76 2.77
CA TRP A 56 -0.99 -6.31 4.11
C TRP A 56 -1.90 -5.42 4.98
N VAL A 57 -2.15 -5.82 6.22
CA VAL A 57 -2.92 -5.02 7.20
C VAL A 57 -2.04 -4.45 8.31
N GLY A 58 -0.79 -4.18 8.00
CA GLY A 58 0.21 -3.64 8.92
C GLY A 58 0.90 -4.69 9.80
N PRO A 59 1.94 -4.27 10.54
CA PRO A 59 2.71 -5.16 11.39
C PRO A 59 1.89 -5.61 12.60
N ARG A 60 2.15 -6.84 13.07
CA ARG A 60 1.59 -7.39 14.32
C ARG A 60 2.69 -7.96 15.19
N ARG A 61 2.50 -7.88 16.51
CA ARG A 61 3.42 -8.49 17.48
C ARG A 61 3.28 -10.01 17.47
N SER A 62 4.38 -10.70 17.71
CA SER A 62 4.43 -12.17 17.87
C SER A 62 3.86 -12.95 16.69
N VAL A 63 4.09 -12.44 15.47
CA VAL A 63 3.76 -13.15 14.23
C VAL A 63 4.96 -13.23 13.32
N SER A 64 5.01 -14.27 12.51
CA SER A 64 5.79 -14.34 11.27
C SER A 64 4.84 -14.18 10.07
N TYR A 65 5.39 -13.77 8.95
CA TYR A 65 4.61 -13.53 7.73
C TYR A 65 4.92 -14.64 6.75
N GLU A 66 3.94 -15.46 6.44
CA GLU A 66 4.08 -16.40 5.36
C GLU A 66 3.74 -15.71 4.05
N LEU A 67 4.69 -15.73 3.13
CA LEU A 67 4.49 -15.25 1.78
C LEU A 67 4.41 -16.43 0.83
N SER A 68 3.41 -16.42 -0.03
CA SER A 68 3.26 -17.36 -1.14
C SER A 68 2.81 -16.63 -2.39
N GLN A 69 3.18 -17.21 -3.55
CA GLN A 69 2.79 -16.71 -4.86
C GLN A 69 2.08 -17.82 -5.62
N ALA A 70 1.00 -17.46 -6.31
CA ALA A 70 0.29 -18.37 -7.20
C ALA A 70 0.34 -17.87 -8.64
N SER A 71 -0.05 -18.72 -9.58
CA SER A 71 -0.12 -18.37 -11.00
C SER A 71 -0.91 -17.09 -11.25
N GLY A 72 -0.53 -16.35 -12.27
CA GLY A 72 -1.14 -15.06 -12.62
C GLY A 72 -0.74 -13.91 -11.70
N GLY A 73 0.43 -14.00 -11.03
CA GLY A 73 0.97 -12.92 -10.21
C GLY A 73 0.25 -12.69 -8.88
N LYS A 74 -0.62 -13.61 -8.46
CA LYS A 74 -1.33 -13.50 -7.18
C LYS A 74 -0.36 -13.73 -6.03
N THR A 75 -0.40 -12.87 -5.00
CA THR A 75 0.42 -13.04 -3.80
C THR A 75 -0.44 -13.07 -2.55
N TYR A 76 0.01 -13.81 -1.53
CA TYR A 76 -0.70 -13.94 -0.27
C TYR A 76 0.26 -13.72 0.89
N VAL A 77 -0.12 -12.86 1.83
CA VAL A 77 0.56 -12.63 3.10
C VAL A 77 -0.31 -13.21 4.21
N ARG A 78 0.13 -14.32 4.83
CA ARG A 78 -0.54 -14.93 5.99
C ARG A 78 0.18 -14.57 7.27
N TYR A 79 -0.58 -14.28 8.30
CA TYR A 79 -0.09 -13.89 9.63
C TYR A 79 -0.04 -15.13 10.53
N LEU A 80 1.12 -15.75 10.62
CA LEU A 80 1.30 -16.96 11.41
C LEU A 80 1.64 -16.59 12.87
N PRO A 81 0.89 -17.10 13.86
CA PRO A 81 1.26 -16.97 15.26
C PRO A 81 2.66 -17.53 15.53
N SER A 82 3.31 -17.04 16.60
CA SER A 82 4.62 -17.56 17.01
C SER A 82 4.62 -19.07 17.16
N GLY A 83 5.63 -19.74 16.61
CA GLY A 83 5.77 -21.19 16.63
C GLY A 83 5.04 -21.95 15.51
N VAL A 84 4.19 -21.29 14.73
CA VAL A 84 3.55 -21.90 13.56
C VAL A 84 4.50 -21.89 12.37
N LYS A 85 4.62 -23.02 11.70
CA LYS A 85 5.48 -23.18 10.52
C LYS A 85 4.76 -22.72 9.24
N ALA A 86 5.54 -22.29 8.25
CA ALA A 86 5.01 -22.03 6.92
C ALA A 86 4.38 -23.30 6.32
N GLY A 87 3.25 -23.09 5.61
CA GLY A 87 2.47 -24.18 5.05
C GLY A 87 1.50 -24.85 6.02
N ASP A 88 1.38 -24.36 7.26
CA ASP A 88 0.35 -24.87 8.20
C ASP A 88 -1.05 -24.77 7.56
N PRO A 89 -1.85 -25.86 7.55
CA PRO A 89 -3.14 -25.88 6.84
C PRO A 89 -4.26 -25.09 7.52
N LYS A 90 -4.06 -24.63 8.76
CA LYS A 90 -5.10 -23.91 9.48
C LYS A 90 -5.37 -22.53 8.86
N PRO A 91 -6.60 -22.01 8.95
CA PRO A 91 -6.92 -20.69 8.45
C PRO A 91 -6.34 -19.61 9.38
N TYR A 92 -5.62 -18.67 8.81
CA TYR A 92 -5.06 -17.49 9.49
C TYR A 92 -5.47 -16.23 8.75
N LEU A 93 -5.38 -15.08 9.43
CA LEU A 93 -5.50 -13.80 8.75
C LEU A 93 -4.60 -13.79 7.52
N THR A 94 -5.18 -13.50 6.37
CA THR A 94 -4.51 -13.51 5.07
C THR A 94 -4.89 -12.26 4.29
N VAL A 95 -3.93 -11.66 3.62
CA VAL A 95 -4.18 -10.63 2.61
C VAL A 95 -3.71 -11.17 1.26
N GLY A 96 -4.65 -11.37 0.36
CA GLY A 96 -4.41 -11.69 -1.04
C GLY A 96 -4.29 -10.40 -1.86
N THR A 97 -3.33 -10.35 -2.76
CA THR A 97 -3.15 -9.30 -3.77
C THR A 97 -3.34 -9.91 -5.14
N TYR A 98 -4.32 -9.46 -5.87
CA TYR A 98 -4.72 -10.00 -7.17
C TYR A 98 -4.49 -8.97 -8.27
N PRO A 99 -3.62 -9.24 -9.26
CA PRO A 99 -3.58 -8.43 -10.47
C PRO A 99 -4.97 -8.39 -11.14
N LEU A 100 -5.51 -7.21 -11.29
CA LEU A 100 -6.82 -6.97 -11.90
C LEU A 100 -6.80 -5.60 -12.58
N PRO A 101 -6.59 -5.52 -13.89
CA PRO A 101 -6.64 -4.26 -14.61
C PRO A 101 -7.95 -3.50 -14.31
N ASN A 102 -7.86 -2.21 -14.05
CA ASN A 102 -8.99 -1.37 -13.63
C ASN A 102 -9.66 -1.84 -12.32
N ALA A 103 -8.89 -2.39 -11.38
CA ALA A 103 -9.40 -2.98 -10.14
C ALA A 103 -10.39 -2.07 -9.38
N TYR A 104 -10.11 -0.77 -9.32
CA TYR A 104 -10.99 0.19 -8.66
C TYR A 104 -12.39 0.23 -9.28
N ALA A 105 -12.48 0.42 -10.59
CA ALA A 105 -13.76 0.49 -11.30
C ALA A 105 -14.54 -0.83 -11.20
N ILE A 106 -13.84 -1.97 -11.34
CA ILE A 106 -14.45 -3.29 -11.21
C ILE A 106 -14.98 -3.52 -9.79
N THR A 107 -14.16 -3.22 -8.77
CA THR A 107 -14.55 -3.38 -7.36
C THR A 107 -15.72 -2.48 -6.98
N LYS A 108 -15.74 -1.24 -7.50
CA LYS A 108 -16.85 -0.32 -7.36
C LYS A 108 -18.14 -0.89 -7.99
N GLY A 109 -18.07 -1.32 -9.23
CA GLY A 109 -19.22 -1.93 -9.90
C GLY A 109 -19.75 -3.19 -9.20
N ILE A 110 -18.87 -3.97 -8.54
CA ILE A 110 -19.31 -5.10 -7.72
C ILE A 110 -20.00 -4.62 -6.45
N SER A 111 -19.47 -3.60 -5.78
CA SER A 111 -20.02 -3.06 -4.52
C SER A 111 -21.44 -2.50 -4.67
N GLU A 112 -21.87 -2.19 -5.91
CA GLU A 112 -23.19 -1.66 -6.24
C GLU A 112 -24.22 -2.76 -6.58
N LYS A 113 -23.82 -4.03 -6.62
CA LYS A 113 -24.71 -5.15 -6.97
C LYS A 113 -25.59 -5.58 -5.81
N ALA A 114 -26.78 -6.09 -6.13
CA ALA A 114 -27.68 -6.68 -5.14
C ALA A 114 -27.00 -7.84 -4.37
N GLY A 115 -27.22 -7.89 -3.08
CA GLY A 115 -26.60 -8.91 -2.19
C GLY A 115 -25.15 -8.62 -1.78
N ILE A 116 -24.56 -7.55 -2.26
CA ILE A 116 -23.24 -7.05 -1.88
C ILE A 116 -23.41 -5.81 -0.99
N VAL A 117 -22.54 -5.66 0.01
CA VAL A 117 -22.57 -4.49 0.90
C VAL A 117 -21.27 -3.72 0.74
N ALA A 118 -21.37 -2.48 0.28
CA ALA A 118 -20.26 -1.57 0.23
C ALA A 118 -19.74 -1.24 1.64
N ILE A 119 -18.43 -1.13 1.78
CA ILE A 119 -17.78 -0.68 3.00
C ILE A 119 -17.52 0.82 2.85
N PRO A 120 -18.03 1.67 3.76
CA PRO A 120 -17.71 3.10 3.75
C PRO A 120 -16.21 3.32 3.93
N LEU A 121 -15.57 3.92 2.93
CA LEU A 121 -14.12 4.16 2.89
C LEU A 121 -13.83 5.59 2.44
N VAL A 122 -12.60 6.02 2.63
CA VAL A 122 -12.13 7.32 2.17
C VAL A 122 -12.13 7.41 0.64
N THR A 123 -12.24 8.62 0.14
CA THR A 123 -12.17 8.89 -1.31
C THR A 123 -10.92 8.26 -1.94
N GLY A 124 -11.08 7.69 -3.13
CA GLY A 124 -9.99 6.96 -3.80
C GLY A 124 -9.82 5.52 -3.31
N THR A 125 -10.69 5.05 -2.42
CA THR A 125 -10.73 3.64 -2.00
C THR A 125 -12.15 3.11 -2.12
N VAL A 126 -12.30 1.90 -2.61
CA VAL A 126 -13.58 1.20 -2.69
C VAL A 126 -13.44 -0.19 -2.10
N GLY A 127 -14.45 -0.63 -1.39
CA GLY A 127 -14.45 -1.98 -0.81
C GLY A 127 -15.85 -2.50 -0.58
N TYR A 128 -15.95 -3.82 -0.49
CA TYR A 128 -17.20 -4.50 -0.24
C TYR A 128 -16.97 -5.81 0.53
N TYR A 129 -18.07 -6.35 1.03
CA TYR A 129 -18.15 -7.72 1.53
C TYR A 129 -19.46 -8.36 1.11
N VAL A 130 -19.47 -9.70 1.14
CA VAL A 130 -20.67 -10.50 0.88
C VAL A 130 -21.27 -10.92 2.23
N PRO A 131 -22.50 -10.57 2.60
CA PRO A 131 -23.08 -10.90 3.91
C PRO A 131 -23.08 -12.39 4.24
N ALA A 132 -23.24 -13.24 3.23
CA ALA A 132 -23.18 -14.70 3.38
C ALA A 132 -21.74 -15.22 3.63
N ASN A 133 -20.71 -14.42 3.31
CA ASN A 133 -19.29 -14.76 3.54
C ASN A 133 -18.64 -13.71 4.47
N ARG A 134 -18.89 -13.83 5.75
CA ARG A 134 -18.48 -12.83 6.76
C ARG A 134 -16.99 -12.86 7.10
N THR A 135 -16.22 -13.79 6.55
CA THR A 135 -14.78 -13.93 6.79
C THR A 135 -13.93 -13.15 5.78
N ASN A 136 -14.53 -12.66 4.70
CA ASN A 136 -13.82 -11.99 3.61
C ASN A 136 -14.31 -10.56 3.41
N ALA A 137 -13.40 -9.69 3.02
CA ALA A 137 -13.69 -8.34 2.53
C ALA A 137 -12.72 -7.99 1.40
N TYR A 138 -13.19 -7.22 0.44
CA TYR A 138 -12.43 -6.84 -0.76
C TYR A 138 -12.24 -5.34 -0.79
N VAL A 139 -11.08 -4.90 -1.30
CA VAL A 139 -10.75 -3.48 -1.41
C VAL A 139 -9.89 -3.24 -2.64
N ALA A 140 -10.06 -2.08 -3.28
CA ALA A 140 -9.19 -1.59 -4.33
C ALA A 140 -8.96 -0.09 -4.17
N PHE A 141 -7.81 0.37 -4.65
CA PHE A 141 -7.42 1.78 -4.63
C PHE A 141 -7.51 2.38 -6.02
N ASP A 142 -7.88 3.63 -6.10
CA ASP A 142 -7.93 4.38 -7.36
C ASP A 142 -6.54 4.40 -8.01
N GLY A 143 -6.50 4.20 -9.33
CA GLY A 143 -5.25 4.09 -10.09
C GLY A 143 -4.46 2.81 -9.86
N SER A 144 -5.00 1.82 -9.12
CA SER A 144 -4.34 0.53 -8.90
C SER A 144 -4.94 -0.55 -9.82
N ASP A 145 -4.06 -1.36 -10.42
CA ASP A 145 -4.41 -2.57 -11.16
C ASP A 145 -4.38 -3.82 -10.26
N TYR A 146 -4.70 -3.64 -8.97
CA TYR A 146 -4.75 -4.73 -8.00
C TYR A 146 -6.00 -4.63 -7.13
N GLN A 147 -6.68 -5.77 -6.97
CA GLN A 147 -7.69 -5.96 -5.94
C GLN A 147 -7.07 -6.72 -4.77
N MET A 148 -7.35 -6.29 -3.56
CA MET A 148 -6.96 -6.98 -2.35
C MET A 148 -8.16 -7.69 -1.74
N GLU A 149 -7.91 -8.89 -1.25
CA GLU A 149 -8.82 -9.64 -0.41
C GLU A 149 -8.25 -9.77 0.99
N VAL A 150 -9.00 -9.39 1.99
CA VAL A 150 -8.69 -9.63 3.39
C VAL A 150 -9.55 -10.79 3.86
N PHE A 151 -8.92 -11.85 4.34
CA PHE A 151 -9.55 -12.99 4.97
C PHE A 151 -9.16 -13.07 6.44
N ASP A 152 -10.11 -13.27 7.34
CA ASP A 152 -9.85 -13.66 8.73
C ASP A 152 -10.85 -14.74 9.13
N PRO A 153 -10.43 -15.85 9.76
CA PRO A 153 -11.34 -16.93 10.13
C PRO A 153 -12.45 -16.48 11.12
N ARG A 154 -12.24 -15.38 11.81
CA ARG A 154 -13.24 -14.80 12.70
C ARG A 154 -14.18 -13.89 11.92
N PRO A 155 -15.51 -14.17 11.92
CA PRO A 155 -16.48 -13.38 11.18
C PRO A 155 -16.43 -11.87 11.50
N GLY A 156 -16.45 -11.03 10.49
CA GLY A 156 -16.47 -9.56 10.61
C GLY A 156 -15.10 -8.89 10.80
N VAL A 157 -14.05 -9.64 11.15
CA VAL A 157 -12.71 -9.05 11.35
C VAL A 157 -12.14 -8.51 10.05
N ALA A 158 -12.24 -9.25 8.95
CA ALA A 158 -11.77 -8.80 7.65
C ALA A 158 -12.43 -7.48 7.23
N ARG A 159 -13.76 -7.39 7.36
CA ARG A 159 -14.53 -6.16 7.12
C ARG A 159 -14.05 -5.01 8.00
N SER A 160 -13.83 -5.25 9.29
CA SER A 160 -13.36 -4.24 10.23
C SER A 160 -11.97 -3.71 9.85
N LEU A 161 -11.05 -4.57 9.44
CA LEU A 161 -9.71 -4.18 8.98
C LEU A 161 -9.76 -3.29 7.73
N VAL A 162 -10.62 -3.62 6.76
CA VAL A 162 -10.84 -2.79 5.57
C VAL A 162 -11.48 -1.47 5.95
N ALA A 163 -12.56 -1.46 6.74
CA ALA A 163 -13.25 -0.24 7.18
C ALA A 163 -12.34 0.71 7.97
N GLN A 164 -11.36 0.18 8.70
CA GLN A 164 -10.35 0.96 9.41
C GLN A 164 -9.16 1.40 8.51
N SER A 165 -9.27 1.21 7.19
CA SER A 165 -8.20 1.55 6.24
C SER A 165 -6.84 0.92 6.61
N ARG A 166 -6.86 -0.31 7.15
CA ARG A 166 -5.65 -1.01 7.57
C ARG A 166 -4.89 -1.65 6.41
N VAL A 167 -5.54 -1.78 5.25
CA VAL A 167 -4.90 -2.36 4.07
C VAL A 167 -4.00 -1.32 3.42
N ALA A 168 -2.72 -1.66 3.29
CA ALA A 168 -1.70 -0.81 2.68
C ALA A 168 -0.67 -1.68 1.96
N SER A 169 0.13 -1.11 1.08
CA SER A 169 1.29 -1.81 0.54
C SER A 169 2.31 -2.09 1.64
N VAL A 170 3.02 -3.21 1.53
CA VAL A 170 4.16 -3.50 2.42
C VAL A 170 5.24 -2.45 2.15
N PRO A 171 5.68 -1.69 3.16
CA PRO A 171 6.75 -0.71 2.98
C PRO A 171 8.03 -1.41 2.49
N GLY A 172 8.63 -0.89 1.45
CA GLY A 172 9.78 -1.52 0.78
C GLY A 172 9.38 -2.31 -0.47
N ALA A 173 8.10 -2.64 -0.67
CA ALA A 173 7.62 -3.08 -1.97
C ALA A 173 7.81 -1.96 -2.98
N ALA A 174 8.73 -2.18 -3.92
CA ALA A 174 8.85 -1.25 -5.03
C ALA A 174 7.56 -1.34 -5.85
N PRO A 175 6.89 -0.20 -6.10
CA PRO A 175 5.78 -0.20 -7.03
C PRO A 175 6.29 -0.74 -8.38
N PRO A 176 5.53 -1.60 -9.08
CA PRO A 176 5.96 -2.11 -10.38
C PRO A 176 6.04 -0.96 -11.39
N GLY A 177 7.02 -0.99 -12.23
CA GLY A 177 6.97 -0.34 -13.54
C GLY A 177 7.86 0.88 -13.78
N VAL A 178 8.66 1.38 -12.82
CA VAL A 178 9.54 2.52 -13.12
C VAL A 178 10.94 2.31 -12.57
N ASN A 179 11.93 2.53 -13.44
CA ASN A 179 13.34 2.54 -13.06
C ASN A 179 13.56 3.62 -11.98
N ALA A 180 13.98 3.20 -10.80
CA ALA A 180 14.44 4.13 -9.79
C ALA A 180 15.69 4.85 -10.29
N ILE A 181 15.74 6.15 -10.13
CA ILE A 181 16.91 6.97 -10.49
C ILE A 181 17.47 7.66 -9.26
N ALA A 182 18.81 7.72 -9.18
CA ALA A 182 19.47 8.58 -8.22
C ALA A 182 19.46 10.02 -8.72
N VAL A 183 19.06 10.96 -7.86
CA VAL A 183 19.14 12.38 -8.17
C VAL A 183 19.77 13.15 -7.01
N SER A 184 20.40 14.28 -7.32
CA SER A 184 20.78 15.28 -6.32
C SER A 184 19.56 16.14 -5.94
N ALA A 185 19.69 16.97 -4.91
CA ALA A 185 18.65 17.97 -4.56
C ALA A 185 18.31 18.89 -5.75
N ALA A 186 19.31 19.34 -6.52
CA ALA A 186 19.09 20.14 -7.73
C ALA A 186 18.42 19.29 -8.85
N GLY A 187 18.82 18.02 -8.97
CA GLY A 187 18.20 17.08 -9.92
C GLY A 187 16.74 16.82 -9.62
N LEU A 188 16.34 16.77 -8.34
CA LEU A 188 14.94 16.60 -7.94
C LEU A 188 14.07 17.80 -8.36
N LYS A 189 14.58 19.03 -8.19
CA LYS A 189 13.91 20.26 -8.67
C LYS A 189 13.73 20.26 -10.20
N SER A 190 14.80 19.93 -10.91
CA SER A 190 14.76 19.83 -12.39
C SER A 190 13.78 18.73 -12.85
N LEU A 191 13.68 17.64 -12.11
CA LEU A 191 12.74 16.57 -12.41
C LEU A 191 11.29 17.03 -12.21
N ALA A 192 10.97 17.72 -11.12
CA ALA A 192 9.63 18.27 -10.86
C ALA A 192 9.19 19.21 -12.00
N ALA A 193 10.07 20.13 -12.42
CA ALA A 193 9.80 21.02 -13.52
C ALA A 193 9.55 20.26 -14.85
N ARG A 194 10.34 19.23 -15.14
CA ARG A 194 10.21 18.44 -16.37
C ARG A 194 8.94 17.60 -16.41
N LEU A 195 8.50 17.11 -15.25
CA LEU A 195 7.26 16.33 -15.12
C LEU A 195 6.01 17.20 -15.13
N GLY A 196 6.16 18.52 -14.96
CA GLY A 196 5.02 19.44 -14.86
C GLY A 196 4.11 19.16 -13.67
N GLN A 197 4.64 18.49 -12.64
CA GLN A 197 3.88 18.18 -11.41
C GLN A 197 4.69 18.52 -10.17
N THR A 198 3.98 18.88 -9.10
CA THR A 198 4.60 19.11 -7.80
C THR A 198 5.13 17.79 -7.25
N ILE A 199 6.38 17.77 -6.80
CA ILE A 199 6.98 16.68 -6.03
C ILE A 199 7.24 17.24 -4.63
N TYR A 200 6.70 16.58 -3.61
CA TYR A 200 6.99 16.93 -2.23
C TYR A 200 8.16 16.12 -1.68
N TRP A 201 8.94 16.73 -0.80
CA TRP A 201 10.08 16.13 -0.12
C TRP A 201 10.32 16.76 1.25
N ALA A 202 11.25 16.23 2.04
CA ALA A 202 11.58 16.76 3.37
C ALA A 202 12.77 17.73 3.37
N GLY A 203 13.07 18.35 2.23
CA GLY A 203 14.22 19.24 2.05
C GLY A 203 15.54 18.47 1.87
N PRO A 204 16.62 19.22 1.60
CA PRO A 204 17.93 18.63 1.40
C PRO A 204 18.57 18.18 2.72
N GLU A 205 19.23 17.01 2.68
CA GLU A 205 20.02 16.46 3.79
C GLU A 205 21.44 16.15 3.33
N PRO A 206 22.47 16.50 4.12
CA PRO A 206 23.86 16.19 3.80
C PRO A 206 24.09 14.68 3.74
N GLY A 207 24.86 14.23 2.74
CA GLY A 207 25.26 12.83 2.62
C GLY A 207 24.14 11.87 2.20
N VAL A 208 23.03 12.39 1.69
CA VAL A 208 21.88 11.61 1.22
C VAL A 208 21.83 11.63 -0.31
N THR A 209 21.57 10.48 -0.89
CA THR A 209 21.16 10.31 -2.29
C THR A 209 19.64 10.20 -2.34
N TYR A 210 18.98 10.96 -3.23
CA TYR A 210 17.53 10.85 -3.40
C TYR A 210 17.24 9.82 -4.48
N GLU A 211 16.60 8.73 -4.12
CA GLU A 211 16.06 7.79 -5.09
C GLU A 211 14.65 8.25 -5.45
N VAL A 212 14.41 8.48 -6.73
CA VAL A 212 13.09 8.86 -7.22
C VAL A 212 12.50 7.75 -8.07
N ARG A 213 11.23 7.45 -7.80
CA ARG A 213 10.41 6.55 -8.60
C ARG A 213 9.12 7.25 -8.97
N GLN A 214 8.78 7.21 -10.24
CA GLN A 214 7.49 7.66 -10.75
C GLN A 214 6.70 6.47 -11.27
N LEU A 215 5.41 6.42 -10.96
CA LEU A 215 4.48 5.44 -11.50
C LEU A 215 3.72 6.00 -12.72
N PRO A 216 3.17 5.13 -13.57
CA PRO A 216 2.28 5.55 -14.66
C PRO A 216 1.05 6.34 -14.17
N SER A 217 0.59 6.09 -12.93
CA SER A 217 -0.48 6.84 -12.25
C SER A 217 -0.12 8.28 -11.90
N GLY A 218 1.12 8.72 -12.14
CA GLY A 218 1.62 10.02 -11.72
C GLY A 218 2.12 10.06 -10.26
N PHE A 219 2.06 8.96 -9.52
CA PHE A 219 2.61 8.89 -8.17
C PHE A 219 4.12 9.01 -8.21
N VAL A 220 4.69 9.83 -7.31
CA VAL A 220 6.14 10.01 -7.20
C VAL A 220 6.59 9.71 -5.79
N TYR A 221 7.62 8.89 -5.67
CA TYR A 221 8.26 8.52 -4.41
C TYR A 221 9.67 9.08 -4.36
N VAL A 222 10.01 9.77 -3.28
CA VAL A 222 11.38 10.27 -3.01
C VAL A 222 11.89 9.55 -1.77
N ARG A 223 12.84 8.63 -1.95
CA ARG A 223 13.49 7.89 -0.87
C ARG A 223 14.83 8.54 -0.52
N TYR A 224 15.11 8.63 0.76
CA TYR A 224 16.31 9.21 1.32
C TYR A 224 17.30 8.10 1.63
N LEU A 225 18.24 7.86 0.72
CA LEU A 225 19.25 6.81 0.86
C LEU A 225 20.50 7.38 1.55
N PRO A 226 20.92 6.84 2.70
CA PRO A 226 22.18 7.20 3.33
C PRO A 226 23.37 6.95 2.41
N LYS A 227 24.49 7.63 2.69
CA LYS A 227 25.75 7.44 1.93
C LYS A 227 26.12 5.95 1.87
N GLY A 228 26.40 5.46 0.65
CA GLY A 228 26.79 4.09 0.40
C GLY A 228 25.65 3.10 0.19
N VAL A 229 24.40 3.52 0.39
CA VAL A 229 23.24 2.70 0.08
C VAL A 229 22.92 2.83 -1.42
N PRO A 230 22.84 1.71 -2.17
CA PRO A 230 22.57 1.75 -3.61
C PRO A 230 21.11 2.08 -3.91
N VAL A 231 20.86 2.63 -5.10
CA VAL A 231 19.51 2.76 -5.67
C VAL A 231 18.89 1.36 -5.78
N GLY A 232 17.62 1.26 -5.41
CA GLY A 232 16.92 -0.02 -5.39
C GLY A 232 17.12 -0.82 -4.10
N ASP A 233 17.87 -0.31 -3.11
CA ASP A 233 18.01 -0.98 -1.81
C ASP A 233 16.66 -1.33 -1.22
N PRO A 234 16.41 -2.58 -0.80
CA PRO A 234 15.11 -3.02 -0.29
C PRO A 234 14.86 -2.59 1.16
N GLY A 235 15.85 -2.02 1.83
CA GLY A 235 15.74 -1.56 3.22
C GLY A 235 14.68 -0.49 3.42
N PRO A 236 14.17 -0.35 4.65
CA PRO A 236 13.22 0.71 4.96
C PRO A 236 13.95 2.05 5.06
N HIS A 237 13.72 2.92 4.10
CA HIS A 237 14.26 4.28 4.08
C HIS A 237 13.14 5.30 4.22
N ARG A 238 13.44 6.46 4.79
CA ARG A 238 12.51 7.58 4.76
C ARG A 238 12.03 7.79 3.33
N THR A 239 10.73 7.94 3.18
CA THR A 239 10.08 8.09 1.87
C THR A 239 9.03 9.18 1.95
N ILE A 240 9.06 10.09 0.99
CA ILE A 240 8.00 11.06 0.80
C ILE A 240 7.33 10.71 -0.53
N ALA A 241 6.05 10.34 -0.45
CA ALA A 241 5.27 10.03 -1.63
C ALA A 241 4.30 11.17 -1.94
N THR A 242 4.18 11.52 -3.21
CA THR A 242 3.27 12.53 -3.73
C THR A 242 2.22 11.85 -4.60
N TYR A 243 0.95 11.97 -4.23
CA TYR A 243 -0.19 11.36 -4.90
C TYR A 243 -1.07 12.43 -5.53
N PRO A 244 -1.18 12.53 -6.86
CA PRO A 244 -2.18 13.37 -7.52
C PRO A 244 -3.58 13.01 -7.02
N MET A 245 -4.31 13.98 -6.47
CA MET A 245 -5.63 13.79 -5.91
C MET A 245 -6.38 15.14 -5.87
N GLY A 246 -7.36 15.33 -6.72
CA GLY A 246 -8.05 16.63 -6.88
C GLY A 246 -8.74 17.16 -5.62
N ASN A 247 -9.10 16.30 -4.68
CA ASN A 247 -9.73 16.66 -3.39
C ASN A 247 -8.87 16.28 -2.19
N ALA A 248 -7.55 16.27 -2.34
CA ALA A 248 -6.57 15.79 -1.36
C ALA A 248 -6.80 16.37 0.05
N PHE A 249 -7.05 17.67 0.14
CA PHE A 249 -7.24 18.34 1.43
C PHE A 249 -8.48 17.82 2.17
N VAL A 250 -9.63 17.76 1.50
CA VAL A 250 -10.88 17.25 2.07
C VAL A 250 -10.74 15.77 2.44
N ALA A 251 -10.13 14.98 1.55
CA ALA A 251 -9.90 13.56 1.81
C ALA A 251 -9.02 13.35 3.06
N THR A 252 -7.97 14.17 3.23
CA THR A 252 -7.09 14.09 4.41
C THR A 252 -7.80 14.58 5.67
N GLN A 253 -8.62 15.63 5.61
CA GLN A 253 -9.46 16.05 6.75
C GLN A 253 -10.42 14.94 7.18
N ASN A 254 -11.04 14.25 6.24
CA ASN A 254 -11.95 13.14 6.53
C ASN A 254 -11.24 11.96 7.24
N LEU A 255 -9.95 11.75 6.97
CA LEU A 255 -9.15 10.79 7.75
C LEU A 255 -9.08 11.18 9.23
N ALA A 256 -8.99 12.49 9.53
CA ALA A 256 -8.90 12.99 10.90
C ALA A 256 -10.17 12.75 11.70
N THR A 257 -11.33 12.81 11.05
CA THR A 257 -12.66 12.68 11.70
C THR A 257 -13.13 11.24 11.84
N GLY A 258 -12.47 10.29 11.12
CA GLY A 258 -12.81 8.87 11.16
C GLY A 258 -12.31 8.19 12.44
N ASN A 259 -13.19 7.52 13.16
CA ASN A 259 -12.91 6.50 14.23
C ASN A 259 -12.12 6.93 15.48
N GLY A 260 -11.90 8.21 15.75
CA GLY A 260 -11.28 8.70 17.00
C GLY A 260 -9.82 8.27 17.26
N ASN A 261 -9.23 7.44 16.41
CA ASN A 261 -7.86 6.90 16.58
C ASN A 261 -6.81 7.65 15.75
N HIS A 262 -7.14 8.83 15.22
CA HIS A 262 -6.22 9.66 14.47
C HIS A 262 -5.77 10.88 15.30
N GLY A 263 -4.54 11.30 15.09
CA GLY A 263 -4.00 12.57 15.56
C GLY A 263 -3.82 13.51 14.38
N THR A 264 -3.89 14.80 14.63
CA THR A 264 -3.72 15.85 13.62
C THR A 264 -2.54 16.73 13.94
N ILE A 265 -1.93 17.27 12.89
CA ILE A 265 -0.88 18.29 12.95
C ILE A 265 -1.37 19.45 12.07
N THR A 266 -1.54 20.63 12.67
CA THR A 266 -1.85 21.84 11.91
C THR A 266 -0.55 22.40 11.30
N LEU A 267 -0.59 22.63 9.99
CA LEU A 267 0.53 23.18 9.24
C LEU A 267 0.29 24.67 8.90
N PRO A 268 1.35 25.43 8.57
CA PRO A 268 1.20 26.74 7.98
C PRO A 268 0.33 26.68 6.72
N ASP A 269 -0.22 27.79 6.32
CA ASP A 269 -1.07 27.92 5.13
C ASP A 269 -2.34 27.05 5.18
N GLY A 270 -2.77 26.68 6.40
CA GLY A 270 -3.97 25.88 6.61
C GLY A 270 -3.81 24.38 6.29
N GLY A 271 -2.61 23.91 5.97
CA GLY A 271 -2.36 22.50 5.72
C GLY A 271 -2.61 21.62 6.94
N ILE A 272 -2.88 20.35 6.69
CA ILE A 272 -3.15 19.34 7.73
C ILE A 272 -2.27 18.12 7.55
N GLY A 273 -1.73 17.60 8.65
CA GLY A 273 -1.13 16.28 8.74
C GLY A 273 -2.02 15.36 9.60
N VAL A 274 -2.24 14.12 9.14
CA VAL A 274 -3.04 13.12 9.84
C VAL A 274 -2.25 11.84 10.01
N TYR A 275 -2.22 11.29 11.21
CA TYR A 275 -1.53 10.04 11.54
C TYR A 275 -2.40 9.16 12.44
N THR A 276 -2.20 7.84 12.38
CA THR A 276 -2.84 6.92 13.32
C THR A 276 -2.09 6.98 14.66
N LYS A 277 -2.80 7.24 15.76
CA LYS A 277 -2.22 7.20 17.11
C LYS A 277 -1.63 5.82 17.42
N PRO A 278 -0.55 5.70 18.21
CA PRO A 278 0.13 6.77 18.95
C PRO A 278 1.08 7.62 18.08
N LEU A 279 1.68 8.64 18.69
CA LEU A 279 2.70 9.54 18.07
C LEU A 279 3.94 8.80 17.52
N THR A 280 4.08 7.52 17.80
CA THR A 280 5.12 6.64 17.23
C THR A 280 4.78 6.14 15.83
N ALA A 281 3.70 6.64 15.23
CA ALA A 281 3.33 6.29 13.86
C ALA A 281 4.49 6.51 12.89
N SER A 282 4.69 5.56 11.98
CA SER A 282 5.70 5.65 10.93
C SER A 282 5.22 6.45 9.72
N ASN A 283 3.90 6.69 9.60
CA ASN A 283 3.30 7.38 8.46
C ASN A 283 2.46 8.57 8.91
N VAL A 284 2.52 9.65 8.14
CA VAL A 284 1.65 10.82 8.23
C VAL A 284 1.17 11.17 6.83
N TYR A 285 -0.13 11.38 6.66
CA TYR A 285 -0.70 11.91 5.44
C TYR A 285 -0.85 13.42 5.57
N VAL A 286 -0.37 14.16 4.58
CA VAL A 286 -0.35 15.63 4.56
C VAL A 286 -1.10 16.13 3.34
N ALA A 287 -1.88 17.17 3.51
CA ALA A 287 -2.47 17.90 2.40
C ALA A 287 -2.57 19.40 2.69
N PHE A 288 -2.55 20.20 1.62
CA PHE A 288 -2.63 21.64 1.69
C PHE A 288 -3.90 22.13 0.98
N PRO A 289 -4.57 23.19 1.47
CA PRO A 289 -5.73 23.76 0.81
C PRO A 289 -5.40 24.16 -0.63
N GLY A 290 -6.28 23.79 -1.57
CA GLY A 290 -6.10 24.13 -2.98
C GLY A 290 -5.05 23.30 -3.73
N ALA A 291 -4.26 22.48 -3.04
CA ALA A 291 -3.33 21.57 -3.70
C ALA A 291 -4.03 20.30 -4.17
N ALA A 292 -3.72 19.87 -5.40
CA ALA A 292 -4.25 18.64 -5.98
C ALA A 292 -3.36 17.43 -5.68
N TYR A 293 -2.78 17.37 -4.48
CA TYR A 293 -1.87 16.32 -4.06
C TYR A 293 -2.06 15.96 -2.59
N GLN A 294 -2.11 14.66 -2.31
CA GLN A 294 -1.88 14.14 -0.97
C GLN A 294 -0.43 13.68 -0.87
N VAL A 295 0.20 13.96 0.27
CA VAL A 295 1.59 13.56 0.53
C VAL A 295 1.61 12.54 1.66
N GLU A 296 2.24 11.41 1.44
CA GLU A 296 2.53 10.44 2.49
C GLU A 296 3.98 10.60 2.93
N VAL A 297 4.17 10.82 4.21
CA VAL A 297 5.48 10.89 4.85
C VAL A 297 5.71 9.60 5.63
N TYR A 298 6.65 8.80 5.20
CA TYR A 298 7.07 7.59 5.90
C TYR A 298 8.47 7.78 6.48
N ASP A 299 8.66 7.38 7.74
CA ASP A 299 9.99 7.28 8.36
C ASP A 299 10.06 5.96 9.15
N PRO A 300 11.12 5.13 8.95
CA PRO A 300 11.27 3.87 9.67
C PRO A 300 11.52 4.06 11.17
N LYS A 301 11.96 5.26 11.60
CA LYS A 301 12.12 5.59 13.01
C LYS A 301 10.76 5.89 13.62
N ALA A 302 10.45 5.28 14.74
CA ALA A 302 9.22 5.53 15.48
C ALA A 302 9.00 7.03 15.74
N GLY A 303 7.88 7.57 15.27
CA GLY A 303 7.55 8.99 15.37
C GLY A 303 8.37 9.91 14.47
N GLY A 304 9.26 9.38 13.62
CA GLY A 304 10.07 10.17 12.70
C GLY A 304 9.23 10.96 11.70
N ALA A 305 8.24 10.34 11.11
CA ALA A 305 7.31 11.00 10.19
C ALA A 305 6.55 12.15 10.88
N VAL A 306 6.03 11.91 12.08
CA VAL A 306 5.32 12.94 12.88
C VAL A 306 6.23 14.13 13.17
N LYS A 307 7.48 13.88 13.58
CA LYS A 307 8.47 14.94 13.84
C LYS A 307 8.78 15.76 12.60
N LEU A 308 8.96 15.12 11.45
CA LEU A 308 9.22 15.81 10.17
C LEU A 308 8.07 16.74 9.79
N VAL A 309 6.84 16.27 9.88
CA VAL A 309 5.66 17.05 9.54
C VAL A 309 5.45 18.18 10.54
N ALA A 310 5.56 17.93 11.85
CA ALA A 310 5.46 18.95 12.90
C ALA A 310 6.56 20.01 12.78
N ALA A 311 7.75 19.63 12.36
CA ALA A 311 8.87 20.55 12.10
C ALA A 311 8.74 21.30 10.75
N ARG A 312 7.63 21.14 10.03
CA ARG A 312 7.34 21.83 8.74
C ARG A 312 8.38 21.54 7.66
N LYS A 313 8.94 20.33 7.66
CA LYS A 313 9.98 19.95 6.71
C LYS A 313 9.44 19.54 5.34
N ILE A 314 8.14 19.31 5.22
CA ILE A 314 7.54 18.84 3.97
C ILE A 314 7.23 20.05 3.08
N VAL A 315 7.97 20.13 1.99
CA VAL A 315 7.93 21.26 1.04
C VAL A 315 7.90 20.77 -0.39
N ALA A 316 7.47 21.60 -1.33
CA ALA A 316 7.59 21.32 -2.76
C ALA A 316 9.05 21.39 -3.19
N ALA A 317 9.44 20.54 -4.13
CA ALA A 317 10.82 20.45 -4.65
C ALA A 317 11.13 21.49 -5.74
N GLY A 318 10.18 22.29 -6.14
CA GLY A 318 10.35 23.29 -7.21
C GLY A 318 9.68 24.60 -6.90
#